data_655117e9473f9caa2bd698974e91a50d
#
_entry.id   655117e9473f9caa2bd698974e91a50d
#
_cell.length_a   1.000
_cell.length_b   1.000
_cell.length_c   1.000
_cell.angle_alpha   90.00
_cell.angle_beta   90.00
_cell.angle_gamma   90.00
#
_symmetry.space_group_name_H-M   'P 1'
#
loop_
_entity.id
_entity.type
_entity.pdbx_description
1 polymer ?
#
loop_
_entity_poly.entity_id
_entity_poly.type
_entity_poly.pdbx_seq_one_letter_code
_entity_poly.pdbx_strand_id
1 'polypeptide(L)'
;MHPLGGGSPAFSRWPLERHGLRWLHHEIPLAHVLDGGRAALLRHSLGETAEGLGADADAYRTLMGPLSGNWPKLADAFLSPVLRVPRHPVVLARFGLAGITPATIVADRYFSIEEAGALLAGNAAH
;
A
#
# COMPACT_ATOMS: atom_id res chain seq x y z
N MET A 1 0.27 -12.03 -4.84
CA MET A 1 1.32 -11.39 -4.01
C MET A 1 1.02 -11.62 -2.53
N HIS A 2 2.03 -11.85 -1.68
CA HIS A 2 1.85 -12.00 -0.23
C HIS A 2 2.68 -10.93 0.49
N PRO A 3 2.19 -9.69 0.57
CA PRO A 3 2.97 -8.57 1.12
C PRO A 3 3.36 -8.80 2.59
N LEU A 4 2.49 -9.42 3.37
CA LEU A 4 2.79 -9.77 4.77
C LEU A 4 3.87 -10.86 4.88
N GLY A 5 3.95 -11.78 3.92
CA GLY A 5 5.03 -12.77 3.87
C GLY A 5 6.37 -12.10 3.53
N GLY A 6 6.43 -11.32 2.46
CA GLY A 6 7.65 -10.62 2.04
C GLY A 6 8.14 -9.59 3.05
N GLY A 7 7.21 -8.92 3.77
CA GLY A 7 7.53 -7.96 4.82
C GLY A 7 7.65 -8.55 6.22
N SER A 8 7.55 -9.87 6.40
CA SER A 8 7.56 -10.51 7.70
C SER A 8 8.92 -10.39 8.40
N PRO A 9 8.99 -9.82 9.62
CA PRO A 9 10.22 -9.82 10.41
C PRO A 9 10.72 -11.22 10.77
N ALA A 10 9.82 -12.21 10.84
CA ALA A 10 10.19 -13.60 11.07
C ALA A 10 10.90 -14.19 9.84
N PHE A 11 10.33 -14.02 8.65
CA PHE A 11 10.90 -14.55 7.42
C PHE A 11 12.22 -13.89 7.05
N SER A 12 12.38 -12.61 7.35
CA SER A 12 13.67 -11.90 7.12
C SER A 12 14.83 -12.39 8.01
N ARG A 13 14.51 -13.04 9.15
CA ARG A 13 15.53 -13.61 10.07
C ARG A 13 15.96 -15.02 9.69
N TRP A 14 15.19 -15.71 8.88
CA TRP A 14 15.46 -17.09 8.50
C TRP A 14 16.08 -17.15 7.11
N PRO A 15 17.09 -18.01 6.88
CA PRO A 15 17.71 -18.16 5.56
C PRO A 15 16.83 -19.02 4.64
N LEU A 16 15.60 -18.60 4.43
CA LEU A 16 14.57 -19.36 3.70
C LEU A 16 14.97 -19.64 2.25
N GLU A 17 15.77 -18.77 1.65
CA GLU A 17 16.32 -18.97 0.31
C GLU A 17 17.19 -20.22 0.22
N ARG A 18 17.91 -20.57 1.30
CA ARG A 18 18.70 -21.82 1.38
C ARG A 18 17.80 -23.06 1.44
N HIS A 19 16.53 -22.88 1.79
CA HIS A 19 15.51 -23.93 1.83
C HIS A 19 14.57 -23.89 0.63
N GLY A 20 14.96 -23.18 -0.44
CA GLY A 20 14.26 -23.17 -1.71
C GLY A 20 13.20 -22.09 -1.87
N LEU A 21 13.03 -21.17 -0.89
CA LEU A 21 12.12 -20.04 -1.08
C LEU A 21 12.67 -19.12 -2.18
N ARG A 22 11.81 -18.78 -3.12
CA ARG A 22 12.08 -17.76 -4.15
C ARG A 22 10.93 -16.76 -4.16
N TRP A 23 11.26 -15.49 -3.94
CA TRP A 23 10.28 -14.41 -4.09
C TRP A 23 10.19 -14.04 -5.57
N LEU A 24 9.00 -14.19 -6.13
CA LEU A 24 8.72 -13.76 -7.49
C LEU A 24 7.97 -12.42 -7.44
N HIS A 25 8.56 -11.43 -8.10
CA HIS A 25 7.97 -10.10 -8.22
C HIS A 25 7.48 -9.90 -9.65
N HIS A 26 6.18 -9.70 -9.80
CA HIS A 26 5.59 -9.33 -11.09
C HIS A 26 5.80 -7.84 -11.34
N GLU A 27 6.03 -7.46 -12.58
CA GLU A 27 6.17 -6.06 -12.99
C GLU A 27 4.95 -5.22 -12.59
N ILE A 28 3.76 -5.80 -12.73
CA ILE A 28 2.49 -5.22 -12.28
C ILE A 28 1.95 -6.10 -11.15
N PRO A 29 2.17 -5.73 -9.88
CA PRO A 29 1.72 -6.48 -8.72
C PRO A 29 0.20 -6.61 -8.61
N LEU A 30 -0.53 -5.57 -9.04
CA LEU A 30 -1.99 -5.51 -8.98
C LEU A 30 -2.55 -4.69 -10.13
N ALA A 31 -3.69 -5.11 -10.64
CA ALA A 31 -4.49 -4.37 -11.61
C ALA A 31 -5.96 -4.44 -11.22
N HIS A 32 -6.64 -3.29 -11.22
CA HIS A 32 -8.10 -3.22 -11.16
C HIS A 32 -8.64 -2.93 -12.56
N VAL A 33 -9.38 -3.87 -13.09
CA VAL A 33 -10.03 -3.72 -14.40
C VAL A 33 -11.31 -2.89 -14.22
N LEU A 34 -11.49 -1.92 -15.10
CA LEU A 34 -12.61 -1.00 -15.14
C LEU A 34 -13.38 -1.20 -16.46
N ASP A 35 -14.57 -0.63 -16.52
CA ASP A 35 -15.37 -0.64 -17.72
C ASP A 35 -14.66 0.04 -18.90
N GLY A 36 -15.00 -0.38 -20.12
CA GLY A 36 -14.41 0.16 -21.35
C GLY A 36 -12.96 -0.28 -21.62
N GLY A 37 -12.50 -1.36 -20.99
CA GLY A 37 -11.15 -1.91 -21.21
C GLY A 37 -10.04 -1.10 -20.52
N ARG A 38 -10.39 -0.21 -19.60
CA ARG A 38 -9.43 0.53 -18.77
C ARG A 38 -8.94 -0.31 -17.61
N ALA A 39 -7.81 0.06 -17.03
CA ALA A 39 -7.30 -0.57 -15.81
C ALA A 39 -6.47 0.40 -14.98
N ALA A 40 -6.62 0.34 -13.67
CA ALA A 40 -5.73 0.98 -12.72
C ALA A 40 -4.63 0.01 -12.32
N LEU A 41 -3.37 0.39 -12.52
CA LEU A 41 -2.22 -0.47 -12.32
C LEU A 41 -1.42 -0.02 -11.10
N LEU A 42 -1.20 -0.94 -10.16
CA LEU A 42 -0.21 -0.74 -9.11
C LEU A 42 1.15 -1.19 -9.65
N ARG A 43 2.16 -0.35 -9.51
CA ARG A 43 3.55 -0.68 -9.83
C ARG A 43 4.40 -0.75 -8.56
N HIS A 44 5.63 -1.21 -8.68
CA HIS A 44 6.54 -1.28 -7.52
C HIS A 44 6.95 0.10 -7.02
N SER A 45 7.08 1.04 -7.92
CA SER A 45 7.42 2.42 -7.60
C SER A 45 6.16 3.26 -7.38
N LEU A 46 6.16 4.06 -6.30
CA LEU A 46 5.13 5.07 -6.04
C LEU A 46 5.04 6.06 -7.23
N GLY A 47 6.20 6.45 -7.77
CA GLY A 47 6.28 7.37 -8.91
C GLY A 47 5.61 6.80 -10.14
N GLU A 48 5.97 5.59 -10.56
CA GLU A 48 5.39 4.92 -11.74
C GLU A 48 3.89 4.69 -11.58
N THR A 49 3.42 4.32 -10.37
CA THR A 49 1.99 4.18 -10.09
C THR A 49 1.29 5.53 -10.27
N ALA A 50 1.84 6.58 -9.69
CA ALA A 50 1.28 7.93 -9.77
C ALA A 50 1.22 8.44 -11.22
N GLU A 51 2.29 8.25 -11.99
CA GLU A 51 2.33 8.63 -13.40
C GLU A 51 1.22 7.95 -14.22
N GLY A 52 0.92 6.69 -13.92
CA GLY A 52 -0.18 5.95 -14.54
C GLY A 52 -1.58 6.48 -14.19
N LEU A 53 -1.70 7.31 -13.13
CA LEU A 53 -2.96 7.91 -12.68
C LEU A 53 -3.20 9.33 -13.24
N GLY A 54 -2.32 9.82 -14.12
CA GLY A 54 -2.54 11.05 -14.89
C GLY A 54 -2.88 12.26 -14.02
N ALA A 55 -4.12 12.75 -14.11
CA ALA A 55 -4.57 13.95 -13.40
C ALA A 55 -4.46 13.83 -11.88
N ASP A 56 -4.58 12.62 -11.32
CA ASP A 56 -4.52 12.36 -9.88
C ASP A 56 -3.11 11.96 -9.38
N ALA A 57 -2.09 12.06 -10.23
CA ALA A 57 -0.72 11.67 -9.89
C ALA A 57 -0.20 12.33 -8.61
N ASP A 58 -0.40 13.64 -8.48
CA ASP A 58 0.08 14.40 -7.31
C ASP A 58 -0.77 14.16 -6.06
N ALA A 59 -2.07 13.98 -6.23
CA ALA A 59 -2.96 13.58 -5.14
C ALA A 59 -2.56 12.21 -4.58
N TYR A 60 -2.26 11.26 -5.47
CA TYR A 60 -1.78 9.94 -5.09
C TYR A 60 -0.43 10.00 -4.35
N ARG A 61 0.54 10.78 -4.85
CA ARG A 61 1.82 10.99 -4.17
C ARG A 61 1.64 11.61 -2.78
N THR A 62 0.75 12.58 -2.66
CA THR A 62 0.46 13.27 -1.39
C THR A 62 -0.14 12.31 -0.37
N LEU A 63 -1.07 11.45 -0.78
CA LEU A 63 -1.72 10.48 0.09
C LEU A 63 -0.78 9.32 0.46
N MET A 64 -0.16 8.68 -0.54
CA MET A 64 0.58 7.43 -0.37
C MET A 64 2.06 7.63 -0.02
N GLY A 65 2.65 8.77 -0.37
CA GLY A 65 4.07 9.06 -0.12
C GLY A 65 4.47 8.95 1.36
N PRO A 66 3.76 9.62 2.28
CA PRO A 66 4.04 9.51 3.72
C PRO A 66 3.89 8.09 4.26
N LEU A 67 2.95 7.30 3.73
CA LEU A 67 2.72 5.90 4.13
C LEU A 67 3.85 5.01 3.65
N SER A 68 4.21 5.11 2.38
CA SER A 68 5.31 4.37 1.78
C SER A 68 6.65 4.72 2.44
N GLY A 69 6.95 6.00 2.62
CA GLY A 69 8.20 6.47 3.24
C GLY A 69 8.35 6.11 4.73
N ASN A 70 7.24 5.85 5.43
CA ASN A 70 7.25 5.42 6.82
C ASN A 70 6.92 3.93 6.99
N TRP A 71 6.89 3.16 5.91
CA TRP A 71 6.56 1.73 5.96
C TRP A 71 7.31 0.94 7.03
N PRO A 72 8.64 1.08 7.23
CA PRO A 72 9.33 0.34 8.29
C PRO A 72 8.78 0.61 9.70
N LYS A 73 8.36 1.86 9.98
CA LYS A 73 7.77 2.26 11.26
C LYS A 73 6.34 1.72 11.43
N LEU A 74 5.57 1.74 10.35
CA LEU A 74 4.23 1.16 10.30
C LEU A 74 4.30 -0.36 10.45
N ALA A 75 5.21 -1.01 9.74
CA ALA A 75 5.43 -2.46 9.85
C ALA A 75 5.82 -2.88 11.27
N ASP A 76 6.70 -2.12 11.96
CA ASP A 76 7.02 -2.38 13.37
C ASP A 76 5.77 -2.29 14.26
N ALA A 77 4.86 -1.38 13.98
CA ALA A 77 3.63 -1.23 14.75
C ALA A 77 2.62 -2.35 14.46
N PHE A 78 2.39 -2.69 13.19
CA PHE A 78 1.37 -3.67 12.79
C PHE A 78 1.80 -5.12 12.94
N LEU A 79 3.09 -5.40 12.78
CA LEU A 79 3.64 -6.76 12.84
C LEU A 79 4.25 -7.07 14.22
N SER A 80 4.07 -6.19 15.21
CA SER A 80 4.45 -6.39 16.61
C SER A 80 3.27 -6.91 17.45
N PRO A 81 3.52 -7.48 18.63
CA PRO A 81 2.46 -7.86 19.56
C PRO A 81 1.56 -6.68 19.93
N VAL A 82 0.24 -6.91 19.92
CA VAL A 82 -0.82 -5.89 20.06
C VAL A 82 -0.73 -5.09 21.39
N LEU A 83 -0.18 -5.70 22.43
CA LEU A 83 -0.07 -5.08 23.78
C LEU A 83 1.21 -4.26 23.98
N ARG A 84 1.87 -3.87 22.92
CA ARG A 84 3.10 -3.06 22.99
C ARG A 84 2.81 -1.59 22.79
N VAL A 85 3.44 -0.73 23.61
CA VAL A 85 3.41 0.72 23.39
C VAL A 85 4.09 1.03 22.06
N PRO A 86 3.40 1.73 21.14
CA PRO A 86 3.97 2.06 19.83
C PRO A 86 5.23 2.91 19.95
N ARG A 87 6.29 2.53 19.25
CA ARG A 87 7.54 3.33 19.21
C ARG A 87 7.39 4.63 18.42
N HIS A 88 6.41 4.67 17.50
CA HIS A 88 6.16 5.80 16.60
C HIS A 88 4.69 6.24 16.65
N PRO A 89 4.22 6.80 17.80
CA PRO A 89 2.79 7.07 18.01
C PRO A 89 2.24 8.11 17.02
N VAL A 90 3.02 9.10 16.63
CA VAL A 90 2.58 10.13 15.67
C VAL A 90 2.36 9.55 14.28
N VAL A 91 3.27 8.67 13.82
CA VAL A 91 3.13 7.99 12.52
C VAL A 91 1.90 7.09 12.52
N LEU A 92 1.71 6.34 13.60
CA LEU A 92 0.55 5.46 13.76
C LEU A 92 -0.77 6.23 13.84
N ALA A 93 -0.80 7.37 14.57
CA ALA A 93 -1.98 8.22 14.65
C ALA A 93 -2.35 8.83 13.29
N ARG A 94 -1.38 9.30 12.52
CA ARG A 94 -1.61 9.81 11.15
C ARG A 94 -2.18 8.73 10.23
N PHE A 95 -1.61 7.53 10.29
CA PHE A 95 -2.13 6.39 9.55
C PHE A 95 -3.55 6.04 10.04
N GLY A 96 -3.75 5.96 11.35
CA GLY A 96 -5.04 5.61 11.96
C GLY A 96 -6.17 6.55 11.56
N LEU A 97 -5.92 7.86 11.53
CA LEU A 97 -6.91 8.85 11.08
C LEU A 97 -7.35 8.63 9.63
N ALA A 98 -6.41 8.27 8.74
CA ALA A 98 -6.75 7.90 7.37
C ALA A 98 -7.39 6.51 7.29
N GLY A 99 -6.88 5.55 8.06
CA GLY A 99 -7.29 4.15 8.02
C GLY A 99 -8.66 3.84 8.62
N ILE A 100 -9.18 4.67 9.54
CA ILE A 100 -10.55 4.55 10.07
C ILE A 100 -11.60 5.21 9.17
N THR A 101 -11.17 6.03 8.22
CA THR A 101 -12.08 6.65 7.25
C THR A 101 -12.41 5.62 6.16
N PRO A 102 -13.67 5.43 5.77
CA PRO A 102 -14.02 4.55 4.66
C PRO A 102 -13.24 4.91 3.40
N ALA A 103 -12.68 3.89 2.74
CA ALA A 103 -11.80 4.10 1.58
C ALA A 103 -12.50 4.86 0.44
N THR A 104 -13.82 4.68 0.29
CA THR A 104 -14.63 5.43 -0.68
C THR A 104 -14.64 6.92 -0.39
N ILE A 105 -14.81 7.31 0.89
CA ILE A 105 -14.78 8.73 1.29
C ILE A 105 -13.40 9.33 1.03
N VAL A 106 -12.33 8.58 1.32
CA VAL A 106 -10.96 9.02 1.03
C VAL A 106 -10.77 9.16 -0.47
N ALA A 107 -11.23 8.18 -1.26
CA ALA A 107 -11.16 8.22 -2.71
C ALA A 107 -11.87 9.45 -3.28
N ASP A 108 -13.12 9.68 -2.91
CA ASP A 108 -13.93 10.81 -3.38
C ASP A 108 -13.34 12.18 -3.01
N ARG A 109 -12.62 12.24 -1.87
CA ARG A 109 -12.00 13.48 -1.40
C ARG A 109 -10.68 13.81 -2.11
N TYR A 110 -9.91 12.80 -2.48
CA TYR A 110 -8.55 12.98 -3.00
C TYR A 110 -8.46 12.83 -4.50
N PHE A 111 -9.36 12.06 -5.12
CA PHE A 111 -9.24 11.67 -6.52
C PHE A 111 -10.40 12.16 -7.36
N SER A 112 -10.09 12.51 -8.60
CA SER A 112 -11.03 12.99 -9.61
C SER A 112 -11.30 11.96 -10.70
N ILE A 113 -10.40 10.97 -10.86
CA ILE A 113 -10.56 9.91 -11.85
C ILE A 113 -10.89 8.57 -11.20
N GLU A 114 -11.65 7.77 -11.92
CA GLU A 114 -12.13 6.46 -11.45
C GLU A 114 -10.98 5.49 -11.15
N GLU A 115 -9.93 5.51 -11.96
CA GLU A 115 -8.76 4.66 -11.83
C GLU A 115 -8.07 4.81 -10.46
N ALA A 116 -7.89 6.05 -10.01
CA ALA A 116 -7.25 6.33 -8.72
C ALA A 116 -8.13 5.89 -7.55
N GLY A 117 -9.44 6.16 -7.62
CA GLY A 117 -10.42 5.72 -6.64
C GLY A 117 -10.52 4.20 -6.55
N ALA A 118 -10.59 3.52 -7.69
CA ALA A 118 -10.64 2.07 -7.76
C ALA A 118 -9.37 1.42 -7.21
N LEU A 119 -8.20 1.99 -7.50
CA LEU A 119 -6.93 1.47 -6.99
C LEU A 119 -6.88 1.56 -5.46
N LEU A 120 -7.32 2.68 -4.87
CA LEU A 120 -7.37 2.84 -3.41
C LEU A 120 -8.41 1.90 -2.78
N ALA A 121 -9.64 1.93 -3.27
CA ALA A 121 -10.74 1.15 -2.70
C ALA A 121 -10.49 -0.36 -2.83
N GLY A 122 -10.00 -0.80 -3.98
CA GLY A 122 -9.69 -2.21 -4.20
C GLY A 122 -8.55 -2.72 -3.31
N ASN A 123 -7.52 -1.91 -3.06
CA ASN A 123 -6.47 -2.28 -2.11
C ASN A 123 -6.96 -2.29 -0.66
N ALA A 124 -7.90 -1.42 -0.30
CA ALA A 124 -8.46 -1.36 1.04
C ALA A 124 -9.41 -2.52 1.36
N ALA A 125 -9.92 -3.22 0.34
CA ALA A 125 -10.81 -4.37 0.48
C ALA A 125 -10.07 -5.69 0.80
N HIS A 126 -8.74 -5.71 0.75
CA HIS A 126 -7.87 -6.86 1.03
C HIS A 126 -7.14 -6.69 2.38
#